data_65a424c9991ff075ea7d5fb6ff9dfdbe
#
_entry.id   65a424c9991ff075ea7d5fb6ff9dfdbe
#
_cell.length_a   1.000
_cell.length_b   1.000
_cell.length_c   1.000
_cell.angle_alpha   90.00
_cell.angle_beta   90.00
_cell.angle_gamma   90.00
#
_symmetry.space_group_name_H-M   'P 1'
#
loop_
_entity.id
_entity.type
_entity.pdbx_description
1 polymer ?
#
loop_
_entity_poly.entity_id
_entity_poly.type
_entity_poly.pdbx_seq_one_letter_code
_entity_poly.pdbx_strand_id
1 'polypeptide(L)'
;MTRALLLLGVAFVLAVFLRFPDRADKPMHVDEATQAVKLGQLMEGEYQYDPVDHHGPTLLYATVPVKWFSSASTWSDLTESQLRLVPVLFGVGLLLLLLLVGDGLTPSELAWGAVAVAVSPLMVFYSRYYIMEMLLVFFTFGLVGCGWRFYLSRETFWLIGAGIFAGLMHATKETCILQFAAVAVGLGVVWMADLFSAGSGLGVVNRGRKNPIKTSQIVAMVLAAVLTSVLIYSKFFTDWRGVYDSVATYFNKMDRASGQGHEKPGTYYLSLIWGGSRAGVGGSLFSPEFWQHLPEYLGLKPSGRIIWGERLLGVLALIGFVTAFVTKPSRNQSRHLVRFLAVYSLSLFLIYSMVSYKTPWLVIGPWHGMLILAGVGAAGLMRLVDGGIGRAVMGSLLALIMGHAGLVAWRASRNAPSFAADARNPLNYSMTSPDCLEWVAKFHRFAEVSGKGDQLAIVQADARGGWPLPWFLGRKFPNYVWSGGEISLMEKADVILSGPDFRPYLPVSVRGADPAESGAGEVELAGAPENPSDWVEFSMTLYPSTRLAVFVRKTIWEAYLAGAPWPPLQVQH
;
A
#
# COMPACT_ATOMS: atom_id res chain seq x y z
N MET A 1 0.15 -34.36 -5.33
CA MET A 1 -0.19 -33.70 -4.08
C MET A 1 1.06 -33.23 -3.31
N THR A 2 2.00 -34.09 -2.97
CA THR A 2 3.19 -33.76 -2.17
C THR A 2 4.05 -32.62 -2.73
N ARG A 3 4.32 -32.58 -4.05
CA ARG A 3 5.12 -31.50 -4.69
C ARG A 3 4.42 -30.14 -4.65
N ALA A 4 3.10 -30.10 -4.80
CA ALA A 4 2.35 -28.82 -4.71
C ALA A 4 2.32 -28.29 -3.28
N LEU A 5 2.16 -29.15 -2.29
CA LEU A 5 2.24 -28.77 -0.88
C LEU A 5 3.64 -28.26 -0.51
N LEU A 6 4.69 -28.87 -1.05
CA LEU A 6 6.07 -28.40 -0.87
C LEU A 6 6.24 -26.99 -1.44
N LEU A 7 5.78 -26.74 -2.67
CA LEU A 7 5.88 -25.41 -3.29
C LEU A 7 5.02 -24.36 -2.58
N LEU A 8 3.87 -24.74 -2.06
CA LEU A 8 3.06 -23.86 -1.19
C LEU A 8 3.82 -23.51 0.10
N GLY A 9 4.47 -24.50 0.71
CA GLY A 9 5.34 -24.27 1.87
C GLY A 9 6.51 -23.35 1.54
N VAL A 10 7.17 -23.55 0.39
CA VAL A 10 8.22 -22.65 -0.10
C VAL A 10 7.67 -21.22 -0.31
N ALA A 11 6.51 -21.08 -0.96
CA ALA A 11 5.88 -19.79 -1.18
C ALA A 11 5.57 -19.08 0.16
N PHE A 12 5.10 -19.83 1.16
CA PHE A 12 4.83 -19.28 2.49
C PHE A 12 6.11 -18.79 3.17
N VAL A 13 7.19 -19.61 3.14
CA VAL A 13 8.49 -19.20 3.71
C VAL A 13 9.05 -17.97 2.99
N LEU A 14 8.99 -17.93 1.66
CA LEU A 14 9.40 -16.75 0.88
C LEU A 14 8.56 -15.51 1.23
N ALA A 15 7.25 -15.67 1.38
CA ALA A 15 6.38 -14.55 1.75
C ALA A 15 6.73 -13.98 3.13
N VAL A 16 6.99 -14.85 4.12
CA VAL A 16 7.43 -14.44 5.45
C VAL A 16 8.81 -13.78 5.37
N PHE A 17 9.77 -14.42 4.70
CA PHE A 17 11.13 -13.90 4.57
C PHE A 17 11.19 -12.51 3.91
N LEU A 18 10.37 -12.26 2.89
CA LEU A 18 10.36 -10.98 2.18
C LEU A 18 9.58 -9.87 2.91
N ARG A 19 8.64 -10.22 3.81
CA ARG A 19 7.72 -9.24 4.42
C ARG A 19 8.03 -8.90 5.87
N PHE A 20 8.49 -9.85 6.67
CA PHE A 20 8.65 -9.65 8.11
C PHE A 20 9.88 -8.86 8.55
N PRO A 21 11.11 -9.09 8.02
CA PRO A 21 12.29 -8.38 8.51
C PRO A 21 12.28 -6.88 8.15
N ASP A 22 13.02 -6.09 8.93
CA ASP A 22 13.38 -4.69 8.64
C ASP A 22 12.18 -3.77 8.32
N ARG A 23 11.06 -3.98 9.05
CA ARG A 23 9.82 -3.21 8.81
C ARG A 23 9.90 -1.75 9.26
N ALA A 24 10.83 -1.43 10.18
CA ALA A 24 11.02 -0.08 10.69
C ALA A 24 11.90 0.80 9.79
N ASP A 25 12.75 0.19 8.93
CA ASP A 25 13.83 0.90 8.23
C ASP A 25 13.36 1.98 7.25
N LYS A 26 12.17 1.81 6.69
CA LYS A 26 11.58 2.79 5.79
C LYS A 26 10.92 3.93 6.60
N PRO A 27 11.19 5.21 6.25
CA PRO A 27 10.46 6.32 6.85
C PRO A 27 8.94 6.14 6.75
N MET A 28 8.20 6.69 7.72
CA MET A 28 6.74 6.66 7.71
C MET A 28 6.21 7.47 6.54
N HIS A 29 5.36 6.87 5.71
CA HIS A 29 4.66 7.59 4.64
C HIS A 29 3.54 8.46 5.22
N VAL A 30 3.11 9.50 4.49
CA VAL A 30 2.01 10.39 4.89
C VAL A 30 0.76 9.61 5.30
N ASP A 31 0.31 8.70 4.43
CA ASP A 31 -0.92 7.92 4.69
C ASP A 31 -0.73 6.96 5.87
N GLU A 32 0.46 6.37 6.03
CA GLU A 32 0.78 5.54 7.20
C GLU A 32 0.67 6.36 8.49
N ALA A 33 1.28 7.54 8.51
CA ALA A 33 1.28 8.44 9.66
C ALA A 33 -0.14 8.91 10.01
N THR A 34 -0.93 9.25 9.00
CA THR A 34 -2.34 9.63 9.18
C THR A 34 -3.14 8.49 9.82
N GLN A 35 -2.97 7.25 9.34
CA GLN A 35 -3.65 6.10 9.94
C GLN A 35 -3.15 5.81 11.38
N ALA A 36 -1.86 6.02 11.63
CA ALA A 36 -1.29 5.82 12.97
C ALA A 36 -1.83 6.83 13.99
N VAL A 37 -1.98 8.11 13.60
CA VAL A 37 -2.60 9.14 14.46
C VAL A 37 -4.08 8.82 14.72
N LYS A 38 -4.82 8.39 13.69
CA LYS A 38 -6.23 7.94 13.84
C LYS A 38 -6.34 6.70 14.75
N LEU A 39 -5.37 5.80 14.71
CA LEU A 39 -5.29 4.70 15.68
C LEU A 39 -5.13 5.24 17.11
N GLY A 40 -4.28 6.25 17.31
CA GLY A 40 -4.14 6.93 18.60
C GLY A 40 -5.49 7.44 19.09
N GLN A 41 -6.20 8.22 18.28
CA GLN A 41 -7.55 8.71 18.60
C GLN A 41 -8.53 7.57 18.94
N LEU A 42 -8.46 6.44 18.21
CA LEU A 42 -9.30 5.27 18.53
C LEU A 42 -8.98 4.67 19.89
N MET A 43 -7.70 4.57 20.23
CA MET A 43 -7.23 4.00 21.49
C MET A 43 -7.51 4.91 22.70
N GLU A 44 -7.60 6.22 22.48
CA GLU A 44 -7.96 7.24 23.48
C GLU A 44 -9.48 7.47 23.57
N GLY A 45 -10.26 6.83 22.68
CA GLY A 45 -11.73 6.97 22.65
C GLY A 45 -12.24 8.20 21.91
N GLU A 46 -11.35 8.96 21.28
CA GLU A 46 -11.66 10.23 20.61
C GLU A 46 -11.97 10.03 19.11
N TYR A 47 -11.71 8.84 18.54
CA TYR A 47 -11.93 8.58 17.13
C TYR A 47 -13.39 8.77 16.73
N GLN A 48 -13.61 9.58 15.71
CA GLN A 48 -14.88 9.74 15.00
C GLN A 48 -14.63 9.53 13.52
N TYR A 49 -15.51 8.77 12.86
CA TYR A 49 -15.40 8.58 11.43
C TYR A 49 -15.80 9.86 10.68
N ASP A 50 -14.92 10.34 9.80
CA ASP A 50 -15.16 11.50 8.94
C ASP A 50 -15.36 11.05 7.49
N PRO A 51 -16.53 11.28 6.88
CA PRO A 51 -16.84 10.84 5.52
C PRO A 51 -16.03 11.58 4.44
N VAL A 52 -15.43 12.70 4.76
CA VAL A 52 -14.61 13.48 3.81
C VAL A 52 -13.17 12.99 3.79
N ASP A 53 -12.57 12.83 4.97
CA ASP A 53 -11.11 12.62 5.09
C ASP A 53 -10.71 11.18 5.45
N HIS A 54 -11.64 10.39 6.03
CA HIS A 54 -11.31 9.04 6.47
C HIS A 54 -11.62 7.97 5.41
N HIS A 55 -10.85 6.87 5.47
CA HIS A 55 -11.22 5.57 4.96
C HIS A 55 -11.88 4.74 6.06
N GLY A 56 -12.44 3.59 5.73
CA GLY A 56 -13.05 2.71 6.72
C GLY A 56 -12.11 2.26 7.84
N PRO A 57 -12.60 2.05 9.07
CA PRO A 57 -11.77 1.89 10.26
C PRO A 57 -11.21 0.47 10.48
N THR A 58 -11.39 -0.45 9.53
CA THR A 58 -10.98 -1.88 9.70
C THR A 58 -9.49 -2.02 10.00
N LEU A 59 -8.61 -1.22 9.36
CA LEU A 59 -7.17 -1.24 9.64
C LEU A 59 -6.89 -0.88 11.10
N LEU A 60 -7.56 0.13 11.61
CA LEU A 60 -7.40 0.59 12.99
C LEU A 60 -7.78 -0.52 13.98
N TYR A 61 -8.98 -1.11 13.81
CA TYR A 61 -9.43 -2.22 14.66
C TYR A 61 -8.55 -3.47 14.55
N ALA A 62 -8.07 -3.79 13.34
CA ALA A 62 -7.13 -4.90 13.17
C ALA A 62 -5.78 -4.65 13.85
N THR A 63 -5.44 -3.39 14.15
CA THR A 63 -4.19 -3.02 14.82
C THR A 63 -4.31 -3.03 16.35
N VAL A 64 -5.48 -2.80 16.92
CA VAL A 64 -5.68 -2.80 18.39
C VAL A 64 -5.08 -4.05 19.07
N PRO A 65 -5.23 -5.28 18.55
CA PRO A 65 -4.63 -6.46 19.15
C PRO A 65 -3.09 -6.42 19.21
N VAL A 66 -2.43 -5.68 18.31
CA VAL A 66 -0.96 -5.56 18.31
C VAL A 66 -0.45 -4.97 19.63
N LYS A 67 -1.21 -4.04 20.22
CA LYS A 67 -0.88 -3.48 21.53
C LYS A 67 -0.83 -4.57 22.62
N TRP A 68 -1.75 -5.54 22.60
CA TRP A 68 -1.82 -6.60 23.61
C TRP A 68 -0.59 -7.53 23.61
N PHE A 69 0.08 -7.63 22.46
CA PHE A 69 1.30 -8.44 22.29
C PHE A 69 2.57 -7.60 22.25
N SER A 70 2.48 -6.31 22.54
CA SER A 70 3.60 -5.38 22.58
C SER A 70 3.82 -4.86 24.00
N SER A 71 5.00 -4.32 24.28
CA SER A 71 5.30 -3.62 25.54
C SER A 71 4.76 -2.18 25.58
N ALA A 72 4.01 -1.75 24.56
CA ALA A 72 3.48 -0.40 24.45
C ALA A 72 2.40 -0.16 25.52
N SER A 73 2.61 0.81 26.40
CA SER A 73 1.62 1.23 27.39
C SER A 73 0.58 2.16 26.78
N THR A 74 1.03 3.05 25.89
CA THR A 74 0.22 4.02 25.15
C THR A 74 0.36 3.80 23.65
N TRP A 75 -0.48 4.48 22.84
CA TRP A 75 -0.35 4.44 21.39
C TRP A 75 0.96 5.08 20.92
N SER A 76 1.47 6.06 21.66
CA SER A 76 2.72 6.76 21.37
C SER A 76 3.97 5.88 21.49
N ASP A 77 3.85 4.72 22.14
CA ASP A 77 4.93 3.74 22.27
C ASP A 77 4.95 2.73 21.11
N LEU A 78 3.89 2.69 20.30
CA LEU A 78 3.84 1.81 19.13
C LEU A 78 4.90 2.23 18.11
N THR A 79 5.59 1.24 17.55
CA THR A 79 6.63 1.45 16.53
C THR A 79 6.08 1.21 15.13
N GLU A 80 6.75 1.75 14.13
CA GLU A 80 6.45 1.52 12.70
C GLU A 80 6.44 0.02 12.37
N SER A 81 7.36 -0.74 12.96
CA SER A 81 7.43 -2.19 12.79
C SER A 81 6.19 -2.91 13.30
N GLN A 82 5.63 -2.46 14.43
CA GLN A 82 4.43 -3.03 15.02
C GLN A 82 3.19 -2.68 14.19
N LEU A 83 3.05 -1.43 13.74
CA LEU A 83 1.94 -1.01 12.88
C LEU A 83 1.94 -1.79 11.56
N ARG A 84 3.08 -1.88 10.89
CA ARG A 84 3.25 -2.59 9.61
C ARG A 84 3.10 -4.11 9.73
N LEU A 85 3.09 -4.67 10.94
CA LEU A 85 2.81 -6.08 11.15
C LEU A 85 1.43 -6.46 10.62
N VAL A 86 0.43 -5.59 10.78
CA VAL A 86 -0.95 -5.86 10.36
C VAL A 86 -1.05 -6.11 8.85
N PRO A 87 -0.69 -5.17 7.96
CA PRO A 87 -0.75 -5.44 6.52
C PRO A 87 0.18 -6.58 6.09
N VAL A 88 1.29 -6.84 6.79
CA VAL A 88 2.15 -8.01 6.54
C VAL A 88 1.40 -9.31 6.78
N LEU A 89 0.68 -9.42 7.89
CA LEU A 89 -0.11 -10.62 8.21
C LEU A 89 -1.21 -10.87 7.17
N PHE A 90 -1.89 -9.82 6.71
CA PHE A 90 -2.88 -9.92 5.63
C PHE A 90 -2.22 -10.31 4.30
N GLY A 91 -1.05 -9.74 3.97
CA GLY A 91 -0.30 -10.08 2.76
C GLY A 91 0.20 -11.53 2.73
N VAL A 92 0.62 -12.09 3.87
CA VAL A 92 0.95 -13.52 4.01
C VAL A 92 -0.30 -14.38 4.02
N GLY A 93 -1.37 -13.91 4.67
CA GLY A 93 -2.66 -14.58 4.75
C GLY A 93 -3.33 -14.81 3.38
N LEU A 94 -3.02 -13.99 2.36
CA LEU A 94 -3.47 -14.23 0.98
C LEU A 94 -3.09 -15.62 0.47
N LEU A 95 -1.92 -16.15 0.88
CA LEU A 95 -1.51 -17.50 0.49
C LEU A 95 -2.40 -18.58 1.11
N LEU A 96 -2.91 -18.34 2.32
CA LEU A 96 -3.86 -19.26 2.97
C LEU A 96 -5.21 -19.23 2.26
N LEU A 97 -5.66 -18.05 1.81
CA LEU A 97 -6.91 -17.93 1.06
C LEU A 97 -6.86 -18.61 -0.31
N LEU A 98 -5.68 -18.84 -0.91
CA LEU A 98 -5.53 -19.65 -2.13
C LEU A 98 -6.08 -21.06 -1.95
N LEU A 99 -6.06 -21.60 -0.72
CA LEU A 99 -6.62 -22.93 -0.43
C LEU A 99 -8.15 -22.98 -0.68
N LEU A 100 -8.85 -21.85 -0.56
CA LEU A 100 -10.28 -21.79 -0.84
C LEU A 100 -10.60 -22.03 -2.32
N VAL A 101 -9.68 -21.70 -3.21
CA VAL A 101 -9.85 -21.84 -4.67
C VAL A 101 -9.03 -23.00 -5.25
N GLY A 102 -8.30 -23.72 -4.40
CA GLY A 102 -7.38 -24.79 -4.81
C GLY A 102 -8.02 -25.91 -5.62
N ASP A 103 -9.28 -26.24 -5.36
CA ASP A 103 -10.03 -27.27 -6.11
C ASP A 103 -10.36 -26.86 -7.55
N GLY A 104 -10.25 -25.56 -7.87
CA GLY A 104 -10.50 -25.04 -9.21
C GLY A 104 -9.22 -24.86 -10.05
N LEU A 105 -8.05 -25.11 -9.46
CA LEU A 105 -6.73 -24.99 -10.08
C LEU A 105 -6.02 -26.35 -10.06
N THR A 106 -5.18 -26.60 -11.05
CA THR A 106 -4.28 -27.75 -10.94
C THR A 106 -3.22 -27.50 -9.86
N PRO A 107 -2.65 -28.55 -9.24
CA PRO A 107 -1.61 -28.39 -8.23
C PRO A 107 -0.42 -27.53 -8.68
N SER A 108 -0.05 -27.61 -9.98
CA SER A 108 1.02 -26.80 -10.56
C SER A 108 0.63 -25.32 -10.70
N GLU A 109 -0.60 -25.04 -11.13
CA GLU A 109 -1.13 -23.67 -11.24
C GLU A 109 -1.21 -22.99 -9.89
N LEU A 110 -1.74 -23.70 -8.89
CA LEU A 110 -1.81 -23.22 -7.51
C LEU A 110 -0.42 -22.92 -6.96
N ALA A 111 0.54 -23.83 -7.17
CA ALA A 111 1.89 -23.69 -6.65
C ALA A 111 2.64 -22.51 -7.28
N TRP A 112 2.64 -22.39 -8.62
CA TRP A 112 3.29 -21.27 -9.30
C TRP A 112 2.59 -19.93 -9.00
N GLY A 113 1.25 -19.92 -8.89
CA GLY A 113 0.49 -18.75 -8.49
C GLY A 113 0.83 -18.30 -7.07
N ALA A 114 0.95 -19.23 -6.12
CA ALA A 114 1.36 -18.92 -4.76
C ALA A 114 2.78 -18.33 -4.70
N VAL A 115 3.74 -18.92 -5.46
CA VAL A 115 5.11 -18.36 -5.54
C VAL A 115 5.06 -16.96 -6.16
N ALA A 116 4.30 -16.73 -7.24
CA ALA A 116 4.17 -15.41 -7.86
C ALA A 116 3.63 -14.37 -6.86
N VAL A 117 2.57 -14.68 -6.09
CA VAL A 117 2.03 -13.80 -5.03
C VAL A 117 3.06 -13.56 -3.91
N ALA A 118 3.83 -14.59 -3.56
CA ALA A 118 4.84 -14.49 -2.50
C ALA A 118 5.98 -13.53 -2.86
N VAL A 119 6.45 -13.57 -4.12
CA VAL A 119 7.66 -12.86 -4.58
C VAL A 119 7.38 -11.58 -5.37
N SER A 120 6.12 -11.26 -5.68
CA SER A 120 5.75 -10.06 -6.42
C SER A 120 6.23 -8.78 -5.70
N PRO A 121 7.04 -7.93 -6.34
CA PRO A 121 7.49 -6.65 -5.79
C PRO A 121 6.36 -5.76 -5.29
N LEU A 122 5.29 -5.58 -6.07
CA LEU A 122 4.11 -4.79 -5.68
C LEU A 122 3.44 -5.36 -4.42
N MET A 123 3.21 -6.67 -4.37
CA MET A 123 2.57 -7.31 -3.22
C MET A 123 3.46 -7.26 -1.97
N VAL A 124 4.77 -7.45 -2.11
CA VAL A 124 5.71 -7.37 -0.99
C VAL A 124 5.81 -5.94 -0.49
N PHE A 125 6.03 -4.97 -1.38
CA PHE A 125 6.24 -3.58 -1.02
C PHE A 125 5.03 -3.01 -0.28
N TYR A 126 3.81 -3.15 -0.82
CA TYR A 126 2.60 -2.59 -0.20
C TYR A 126 2.05 -3.41 0.98
N SER A 127 2.43 -4.67 1.14
CA SER A 127 2.17 -5.38 2.41
C SER A 127 3.01 -4.86 3.57
N ARG A 128 4.04 -4.04 3.31
CA ARG A 128 4.90 -3.40 4.31
C ARG A 128 4.56 -1.91 4.52
N TYR A 129 3.38 -1.48 4.07
CA TYR A 129 2.80 -0.17 4.31
C TYR A 129 1.62 -0.27 5.26
N TYR A 130 1.56 0.60 6.24
CA TYR A 130 0.44 0.68 7.17
C TYR A 130 -0.74 1.44 6.54
N ILE A 131 -1.28 0.86 5.47
CA ILE A 131 -2.45 1.35 4.73
C ILE A 131 -3.44 0.21 4.49
N MET A 132 -4.68 0.55 4.16
CA MET A 132 -5.80 -0.40 4.12
C MET A 132 -5.85 -1.28 2.86
N GLU A 133 -5.04 -1.01 1.85
CA GLU A 133 -5.14 -1.68 0.56
C GLU A 133 -4.90 -3.18 0.62
N MET A 134 -3.92 -3.62 1.42
CA MET A 134 -3.64 -5.05 1.56
C MET A 134 -4.81 -5.80 2.22
N LEU A 135 -5.48 -5.15 3.18
CA LEU A 135 -6.68 -5.67 3.82
C LEU A 135 -7.83 -5.80 2.79
N LEU A 136 -8.02 -4.75 1.96
CA LEU A 136 -9.04 -4.78 0.91
C LEU A 136 -8.81 -5.93 -0.07
N VAL A 137 -7.57 -6.17 -0.51
CA VAL A 137 -7.24 -7.30 -1.38
C VAL A 137 -7.54 -8.63 -0.71
N PHE A 138 -7.16 -8.78 0.56
CA PHE A 138 -7.41 -9.99 1.34
C PHE A 138 -8.92 -10.26 1.47
N PHE A 139 -9.71 -9.26 1.85
CA PHE A 139 -11.15 -9.43 2.00
C PHE A 139 -11.84 -9.67 0.65
N THR A 140 -11.40 -9.00 -0.42
CA THR A 140 -11.91 -9.26 -1.77
C THR A 140 -11.66 -10.70 -2.19
N PHE A 141 -10.45 -11.19 -1.96
CA PHE A 141 -10.12 -12.57 -2.31
C PHE A 141 -10.81 -13.58 -1.40
N GLY A 142 -11.05 -13.26 -0.13
CA GLY A 142 -11.87 -14.01 0.80
C GLY A 142 -13.34 -14.13 0.31
N LEU A 143 -13.92 -13.04 -0.17
CA LEU A 143 -15.24 -13.02 -0.81
C LEU A 143 -15.27 -13.96 -2.02
N VAL A 144 -14.28 -13.87 -2.92
CA VAL A 144 -14.17 -14.75 -4.10
C VAL A 144 -14.00 -16.21 -3.70
N GLY A 145 -13.15 -16.50 -2.73
CA GLY A 145 -12.91 -17.85 -2.22
C GLY A 145 -14.16 -18.47 -1.60
N CYS A 146 -14.85 -17.72 -0.73
CA CYS A 146 -16.12 -18.16 -0.15
C CYS A 146 -17.21 -18.34 -1.22
N GLY A 147 -17.31 -17.43 -2.18
CA GLY A 147 -18.20 -17.55 -3.33
C GLY A 147 -17.92 -18.82 -4.16
N TRP A 148 -16.65 -19.13 -4.39
CA TRP A 148 -16.23 -20.34 -5.06
C TRP A 148 -16.60 -21.60 -4.28
N ARG A 149 -16.34 -21.64 -2.97
CA ARG A 149 -16.73 -22.76 -2.10
C ARG A 149 -18.26 -22.97 -2.09
N PHE A 150 -19.02 -21.89 -2.02
CA PHE A 150 -20.47 -21.92 -2.17
C PHE A 150 -20.91 -22.46 -3.55
N TYR A 151 -20.25 -22.02 -4.61
CA TYR A 151 -20.52 -22.54 -5.95
C TYR A 151 -20.36 -24.07 -6.03
N LEU A 152 -19.39 -24.63 -5.32
CA LEU A 152 -19.15 -26.08 -5.27
C LEU A 152 -20.10 -26.84 -4.37
N SER A 153 -20.32 -26.37 -3.12
CA SER A 153 -21.02 -27.12 -2.07
C SER A 153 -22.48 -26.75 -1.85
N ARG A 154 -22.87 -25.51 -2.21
CA ARG A 154 -24.18 -24.92 -1.90
C ARG A 154 -24.47 -24.75 -0.40
N GLU A 155 -23.46 -24.85 0.45
CA GLU A 155 -23.60 -24.68 1.89
C GLU A 155 -23.71 -23.20 2.27
N THR A 156 -24.71 -22.85 3.06
CA THR A 156 -25.04 -21.48 3.50
C THR A 156 -23.88 -20.82 4.25
N PHE A 157 -23.10 -21.61 5.00
CA PHE A 157 -21.92 -21.12 5.73
C PHE A 157 -20.97 -20.31 4.84
N TRP A 158 -20.72 -20.78 3.61
CA TRP A 158 -19.83 -20.07 2.69
C TRP A 158 -20.41 -18.74 2.20
N LEU A 159 -21.74 -18.64 2.03
CA LEU A 159 -22.37 -17.36 1.70
C LEU A 159 -22.34 -16.38 2.87
N ILE A 160 -22.52 -16.85 4.10
CA ILE A 160 -22.35 -16.02 5.30
C ILE A 160 -20.89 -15.50 5.35
N GLY A 161 -19.91 -16.37 5.12
CA GLY A 161 -18.50 -15.96 5.01
C GLY A 161 -18.27 -14.91 3.92
N ALA A 162 -18.87 -15.09 2.74
CA ALA A 162 -18.82 -14.11 1.66
C ALA A 162 -19.44 -12.77 2.09
N GLY A 163 -20.57 -12.80 2.82
CA GLY A 163 -21.21 -11.61 3.38
C GLY A 163 -20.30 -10.89 4.39
N ILE A 164 -19.67 -11.63 5.31
CA ILE A 164 -18.71 -11.06 6.27
C ILE A 164 -17.57 -10.36 5.53
N PHE A 165 -16.96 -11.02 4.53
CA PHE A 165 -15.90 -10.39 3.73
C PHE A 165 -16.40 -9.16 2.97
N ALA A 166 -17.61 -9.17 2.43
CA ALA A 166 -18.21 -8.01 1.77
C ALA A 166 -18.41 -6.83 2.75
N GLY A 167 -18.88 -7.09 3.97
CA GLY A 167 -19.02 -6.08 5.02
C GLY A 167 -17.64 -5.51 5.45
N LEU A 168 -16.62 -6.38 5.58
CA LEU A 168 -15.25 -5.95 5.87
C LEU A 168 -14.66 -5.13 4.72
N MET A 169 -14.91 -5.46 3.45
CA MET A 169 -14.50 -4.65 2.31
C MET A 169 -15.07 -3.24 2.40
N HIS A 170 -16.37 -3.10 2.67
CA HIS A 170 -17.03 -1.81 2.84
C HIS A 170 -16.43 -1.03 4.02
N ALA A 171 -16.21 -1.70 5.15
CA ALA A 171 -15.61 -1.09 6.33
C ALA A 171 -14.10 -0.84 6.21
N THR A 172 -13.47 -1.20 5.09
CA THR A 172 -12.05 -0.96 4.84
C THR A 172 -11.83 0.25 3.93
N LYS A 173 -12.52 0.31 2.79
CA LYS A 173 -12.30 1.39 1.82
C LYS A 173 -13.49 1.55 0.88
N GLU A 174 -13.84 2.80 0.58
CA GLU A 174 -14.92 3.17 -0.34
C GLU A 174 -14.74 2.60 -1.75
N THR A 175 -13.49 2.38 -2.19
CA THR A 175 -13.20 1.77 -3.50
C THR A 175 -13.65 0.32 -3.61
N CYS A 176 -14.17 -0.31 -2.55
CA CYS A 176 -14.76 -1.64 -2.58
C CYS A 176 -15.91 -1.76 -3.60
N ILE A 177 -16.61 -0.66 -3.90
CA ILE A 177 -17.65 -0.63 -4.93
C ILE A 177 -17.10 -1.01 -6.32
N LEU A 178 -15.87 -0.62 -6.64
CA LEU A 178 -15.19 -0.96 -7.90
C LEU A 178 -14.82 -2.46 -7.92
N GLN A 179 -14.46 -3.02 -6.75
CA GLN A 179 -14.22 -4.44 -6.58
C GLN A 179 -15.52 -5.24 -6.80
N PHE A 180 -16.64 -4.80 -6.22
CA PHE A 180 -17.95 -5.44 -6.42
C PHE A 180 -18.39 -5.37 -7.89
N ALA A 181 -18.18 -4.23 -8.56
CA ALA A 181 -18.48 -4.09 -9.98
C ALA A 181 -17.65 -5.07 -10.82
N ALA A 182 -16.35 -5.19 -10.58
CA ALA A 182 -15.50 -6.13 -11.29
C ALA A 182 -15.88 -7.60 -11.03
N VAL A 183 -16.26 -7.96 -9.79
CA VAL A 183 -16.79 -9.29 -9.44
C VAL A 183 -18.09 -9.56 -10.20
N ALA A 184 -19.00 -8.60 -10.26
CA ALA A 184 -20.26 -8.73 -11.01
C ALA A 184 -20.02 -8.93 -12.51
N VAL A 185 -19.08 -8.17 -13.12
CA VAL A 185 -18.68 -8.36 -14.52
C VAL A 185 -18.10 -9.76 -14.74
N GLY A 186 -17.20 -10.21 -13.86
CA GLY A 186 -16.61 -11.55 -13.94
C GLY A 186 -17.66 -12.67 -13.89
N LEU A 187 -18.61 -12.57 -12.96
CA LEU A 187 -19.72 -13.53 -12.84
C LEU A 187 -20.64 -13.48 -14.07
N GLY A 188 -20.97 -12.28 -14.55
CA GLY A 188 -21.83 -12.09 -15.73
C GLY A 188 -21.24 -12.71 -16.99
N VAL A 189 -19.93 -12.49 -17.25
CA VAL A 189 -19.25 -13.07 -18.42
C VAL A 189 -19.19 -14.60 -18.36
N VAL A 190 -18.88 -15.16 -17.18
CA VAL A 190 -18.87 -16.62 -17.02
C VAL A 190 -20.27 -17.21 -17.23
N TRP A 191 -21.30 -16.55 -16.69
CA TRP A 191 -22.68 -16.96 -16.87
C TRP A 191 -23.13 -16.90 -18.35
N MET A 192 -22.82 -15.82 -19.06
CA MET A 192 -23.09 -15.69 -20.50
C MET A 192 -22.37 -16.78 -21.31
N ALA A 193 -21.10 -17.05 -21.02
CA ALA A 193 -20.33 -18.09 -21.70
C ALA A 193 -20.96 -19.48 -21.52
N ASP A 194 -21.58 -19.74 -20.36
CA ASP A 194 -22.33 -20.97 -20.11
C ASP A 194 -23.62 -21.05 -20.94
N LEU A 195 -24.37 -19.96 -21.07
CA LEU A 195 -25.59 -19.90 -21.89
C LEU A 195 -25.29 -20.19 -23.37
N PHE A 196 -24.26 -19.54 -23.93
CA PHE A 196 -23.86 -19.78 -25.33
C PHE A 196 -23.34 -21.19 -25.56
N SER A 197 -22.64 -21.79 -24.58
CA SER A 197 -22.17 -23.17 -24.68
C SER A 197 -23.31 -24.18 -24.61
N ALA A 198 -24.35 -23.91 -23.85
CA ALA A 198 -25.54 -24.76 -23.75
C ALA A 198 -26.38 -24.78 -25.06
N GLY A 199 -26.44 -23.63 -25.76
CA GLY A 199 -27.17 -23.50 -27.04
C GLY A 199 -26.47 -24.18 -28.22
N SER A 200 -25.15 -24.40 -28.15
CA SER A 200 -24.36 -24.98 -29.24
C SER A 200 -24.28 -26.52 -29.24
N GLY A 201 -24.95 -27.20 -28.32
CA GLY A 201 -24.93 -28.69 -28.23
C GLY A 201 -23.58 -29.31 -27.88
N LEU A 202 -22.54 -28.52 -27.75
CA LEU A 202 -21.15 -28.97 -27.52
C LEU A 202 -20.77 -29.14 -26.05
N GLY A 203 -21.70 -29.02 -25.13
CA GLY A 203 -21.37 -28.92 -23.69
C GLY A 203 -22.30 -29.60 -22.72
N VAL A 204 -22.79 -30.81 -22.99
CA VAL A 204 -23.40 -31.61 -21.91
C VAL A 204 -22.30 -32.33 -21.13
N VAL A 205 -21.51 -31.57 -20.36
CA VAL A 205 -20.95 -32.12 -19.15
C VAL A 205 -22.12 -32.23 -18.17
N ASN A 206 -22.47 -33.46 -17.82
CA ASN A 206 -23.51 -33.84 -16.90
C ASN A 206 -23.33 -33.06 -15.57
N ARG A 207 -23.84 -31.85 -15.47
CA ARG A 207 -23.90 -31.08 -14.23
C ARG A 207 -25.01 -31.76 -13.43
N GLY A 208 -24.62 -32.65 -12.52
CA GLY A 208 -25.53 -33.05 -11.48
C GLY A 208 -26.29 -31.81 -11.02
N ARG A 209 -27.62 -31.86 -11.09
CA ARG A 209 -28.54 -30.74 -10.85
C ARG A 209 -28.21 -30.11 -9.51
N LYS A 210 -27.35 -29.06 -9.51
CA LYS A 210 -27.03 -28.33 -8.28
C LYS A 210 -28.32 -27.70 -7.78
N ASN A 211 -28.60 -27.86 -6.50
CA ASN A 211 -29.76 -27.25 -5.88
C ASN A 211 -29.81 -25.75 -6.22
N PRO A 212 -30.99 -25.20 -6.54
CA PRO A 212 -31.12 -23.77 -6.78
C PRO A 212 -30.69 -22.97 -5.53
N ILE A 213 -30.18 -21.77 -5.74
CA ILE A 213 -29.88 -20.86 -4.64
C ILE A 213 -31.20 -20.47 -3.97
N LYS A 214 -31.30 -20.67 -2.65
CA LYS A 214 -32.47 -20.29 -1.88
C LYS A 214 -32.42 -18.80 -1.54
N THR A 215 -33.55 -18.12 -1.56
CA THR A 215 -33.68 -16.73 -1.13
C THR A 215 -33.11 -16.51 0.28
N SER A 216 -33.38 -17.45 1.21
CA SER A 216 -32.85 -17.40 2.57
C SER A 216 -31.32 -17.37 2.64
N GLN A 217 -30.61 -18.00 1.68
CA GLN A 217 -29.15 -17.98 1.60
C GLN A 217 -28.62 -16.60 1.16
N ILE A 218 -29.32 -15.96 0.21
CA ILE A 218 -29.00 -14.59 -0.23
C ILE A 218 -29.27 -13.62 0.93
N VAL A 219 -30.41 -13.75 1.60
CA VAL A 219 -30.73 -12.91 2.77
C VAL A 219 -29.68 -13.07 3.86
N ALA A 220 -29.24 -14.30 4.16
CA ALA A 220 -28.20 -14.55 5.16
C ALA A 220 -26.86 -13.86 4.78
N MET A 221 -26.48 -13.90 3.50
CA MET A 221 -25.27 -13.21 2.99
C MET A 221 -25.38 -11.69 3.16
N VAL A 222 -26.51 -11.11 2.75
CA VAL A 222 -26.74 -9.65 2.84
C VAL A 222 -26.76 -9.22 4.31
N LEU A 223 -27.47 -9.94 5.17
CA LEU A 223 -27.49 -9.65 6.61
C LEU A 223 -26.09 -9.73 7.22
N ALA A 224 -25.31 -10.75 6.88
CA ALA A 224 -23.93 -10.85 7.36
C ALA A 224 -23.08 -9.66 6.90
N ALA A 225 -23.23 -9.21 5.64
CA ALA A 225 -22.49 -8.05 5.13
C ALA A 225 -22.90 -6.75 5.86
N VAL A 226 -24.20 -6.50 5.98
CA VAL A 226 -24.71 -5.31 6.66
C VAL A 226 -24.33 -5.30 8.14
N LEU A 227 -24.55 -6.41 8.85
CA LEU A 227 -24.20 -6.49 10.28
C LEU A 227 -22.70 -6.29 10.51
N THR A 228 -21.84 -6.87 9.68
CA THR A 228 -20.39 -6.68 9.80
C THR A 228 -20.00 -5.23 9.57
N SER A 229 -20.55 -4.59 8.54
CA SER A 229 -20.27 -3.18 8.25
C SER A 229 -20.79 -2.27 9.37
N VAL A 230 -22.04 -2.47 9.80
CA VAL A 230 -22.65 -1.69 10.90
C VAL A 230 -21.83 -1.85 12.18
N LEU A 231 -21.44 -3.06 12.54
CA LEU A 231 -20.63 -3.33 13.74
C LEU A 231 -19.34 -2.49 13.76
N ILE A 232 -18.65 -2.44 12.63
CA ILE A 232 -17.36 -1.75 12.53
C ILE A 232 -17.56 -0.23 12.52
N TYR A 233 -18.46 0.32 11.71
CA TYR A 233 -18.68 1.76 11.62
C TYR A 233 -19.38 2.35 12.84
N SER A 234 -20.21 1.56 13.54
CA SER A 234 -20.86 1.99 14.78
C SER A 234 -19.96 1.90 16.01
N LYS A 235 -18.68 1.62 15.89
CA LYS A 235 -17.79 1.34 17.02
C LYS A 235 -18.41 0.32 17.99
N PHE A 236 -18.83 -0.82 17.46
CA PHE A 236 -19.50 -1.87 18.24
C PHE A 236 -20.79 -1.38 18.90
N PHE A 237 -21.63 -0.65 18.14
CA PHE A 237 -22.94 -0.10 18.53
C PHE A 237 -22.89 1.08 19.51
N THR A 238 -21.74 1.74 19.69
CA THR A 238 -21.59 2.92 20.55
C THR A 238 -21.76 4.25 19.82
N ASP A 239 -21.57 4.29 18.49
CA ASP A 239 -21.66 5.50 17.67
C ASP A 239 -22.37 5.22 16.34
N TRP A 240 -23.65 5.59 16.25
CA TRP A 240 -24.45 5.36 15.05
C TRP A 240 -24.18 6.36 13.92
N ARG A 241 -23.54 7.49 14.23
CA ARG A 241 -23.18 8.51 13.23
C ARG A 241 -22.24 7.91 12.19
N GLY A 242 -21.27 7.11 12.60
CA GLY A 242 -20.33 6.47 11.68
C GLY A 242 -20.99 5.59 10.62
N VAL A 243 -22.14 4.97 10.95
CA VAL A 243 -22.91 4.19 9.98
C VAL A 243 -23.52 5.07 8.89
N TYR A 244 -24.11 6.22 9.27
CA TYR A 244 -24.62 7.19 8.31
C TYR A 244 -23.50 7.77 7.46
N ASP A 245 -22.42 8.19 8.09
CA ASP A 245 -21.25 8.80 7.44
C ASP A 245 -20.55 7.83 6.48
N SER A 246 -20.62 6.50 6.74
CA SER A 246 -20.08 5.48 5.83
C SER A 246 -20.76 5.49 4.45
N VAL A 247 -22.04 5.84 4.42
CA VAL A 247 -22.81 6.00 3.17
C VAL A 247 -22.54 7.38 2.55
N ALA A 248 -22.50 8.44 3.39
CA ALA A 248 -22.21 9.80 2.95
C ALA A 248 -20.83 9.93 2.27
N THR A 249 -19.87 9.09 2.65
CA THR A 249 -18.53 9.04 2.03
C THR A 249 -18.58 8.90 0.51
N TYR A 250 -19.51 8.10 -0.03
CA TYR A 250 -19.61 7.89 -1.48
C TYR A 250 -19.99 9.17 -2.23
N PHE A 251 -20.82 10.02 -1.64
CA PHE A 251 -21.22 11.30 -2.23
C PHE A 251 -20.11 12.33 -2.07
N ASN A 252 -19.49 12.42 -0.90
CA ASN A 252 -18.44 13.40 -0.61
C ASN A 252 -17.12 13.14 -1.39
N LYS A 253 -16.85 11.88 -1.76
CA LYS A 253 -15.60 11.53 -2.46
C LYS A 253 -15.74 11.39 -3.98
N MET A 254 -16.92 11.63 -4.55
CA MET A 254 -17.11 11.57 -6.00
C MET A 254 -16.18 12.56 -6.75
N ASP A 255 -15.97 13.75 -6.20
CA ASP A 255 -15.10 14.77 -6.79
C ASP A 255 -13.62 14.34 -6.81
N ARG A 256 -13.19 13.51 -5.88
CA ARG A 256 -11.81 12.96 -5.88
C ARG A 256 -11.53 12.06 -7.10
N ALA A 257 -12.55 11.42 -7.65
CA ALA A 257 -12.40 10.59 -8.85
C ALA A 257 -11.95 11.39 -10.07
N SER A 258 -12.21 12.72 -10.10
CA SER A 258 -11.77 13.63 -11.16
C SER A 258 -10.26 13.91 -11.16
N GLY A 259 -9.54 13.60 -10.04
CA GLY A 259 -8.07 13.63 -9.97
C GLY A 259 -7.47 14.43 -8.83
N GLN A 260 -7.90 15.65 -8.57
CA GLN A 260 -7.45 16.53 -7.46
C GLN A 260 -5.93 16.47 -7.17
N GLY A 261 -5.08 16.67 -8.20
CA GLY A 261 -3.62 16.66 -8.06
C GLY A 261 -2.96 15.27 -8.13
N HIS A 262 -3.75 14.21 -8.30
CA HIS A 262 -3.26 12.83 -8.48
C HIS A 262 -3.55 12.28 -9.87
N GLU A 263 -3.78 13.17 -10.85
CA GLU A 263 -4.07 12.81 -12.24
C GLU A 263 -2.88 12.08 -12.85
N LYS A 264 -3.15 10.90 -13.40
CA LYS A 264 -2.19 10.08 -14.13
C LYS A 264 -2.84 9.55 -15.41
N PRO A 265 -2.04 9.34 -16.46
CA PRO A 265 -2.55 8.77 -17.72
C PRO A 265 -3.12 7.37 -17.49
N GLY A 266 -4.04 6.93 -18.38
CA GLY A 266 -4.65 5.60 -18.33
C GLY A 266 -3.63 4.45 -18.37
N THR A 267 -2.46 4.68 -18.96
CA THR A 267 -1.35 3.72 -19.05
C THR A 267 -0.49 3.65 -17.79
N TYR A 268 -0.79 4.42 -16.75
CA TYR A 268 0.03 4.53 -15.54
C TYR A 268 0.33 3.17 -14.88
N TYR A 269 -0.71 2.35 -14.64
CA TYR A 269 -0.52 1.04 -14.01
C TYR A 269 0.21 0.04 -14.90
N LEU A 270 0.00 0.13 -16.21
CA LEU A 270 0.76 -0.68 -17.15
C LEU A 270 2.25 -0.31 -17.10
N SER A 271 2.58 0.99 -17.08
CA SER A 271 3.96 1.45 -16.97
C SER A 271 4.59 1.07 -15.62
N LEU A 272 3.81 1.05 -14.52
CA LEU A 272 4.26 0.62 -13.21
C LEU A 272 4.66 -0.87 -13.21
N ILE A 273 3.84 -1.74 -13.80
CA ILE A 273 4.13 -3.18 -13.92
C ILE A 273 5.31 -3.41 -14.86
N TRP A 274 5.40 -2.63 -15.94
CA TRP A 274 6.44 -2.80 -16.95
C TRP A 274 7.80 -2.22 -16.56
N GLY A 275 7.88 -1.46 -15.44
CA GLY A 275 9.13 -0.90 -14.93
C GLY A 275 9.41 0.54 -15.34
N GLY A 276 8.38 1.30 -15.64
CA GLY A 276 8.26 2.76 -15.83
C GLY A 276 9.45 3.57 -16.38
N SER A 277 9.17 4.64 -17.09
CA SER A 277 10.18 5.54 -17.70
C SER A 277 11.05 6.33 -16.69
N ARG A 278 10.64 6.40 -15.42
CA ARG A 278 11.42 7.08 -14.37
C ARG A 278 12.53 6.21 -13.78
N ALA A 279 12.48 4.91 -13.96
CA ALA A 279 13.43 3.96 -13.37
C ALA A 279 14.68 3.73 -14.23
N GLY A 280 14.94 4.54 -15.24
CA GLY A 280 16.10 4.42 -16.13
C GLY A 280 16.23 3.05 -16.80
N VAL A 281 16.59 2.98 -18.04
CA VAL A 281 16.72 1.79 -18.90
C VAL A 281 15.41 1.02 -19.12
N GLY A 282 14.45 1.66 -19.76
CA GLY A 282 13.41 0.99 -20.52
C GLY A 282 13.97 0.33 -21.79
N GLY A 283 15.13 -0.32 -21.71
CA GLY A 283 15.70 -1.06 -22.81
C GLY A 283 14.91 -2.33 -23.07
N SER A 284 14.55 -2.56 -24.33
CA SER A 284 14.08 -3.88 -24.79
C SER A 284 15.12 -4.94 -24.39
N LEU A 285 14.68 -6.16 -24.05
CA LEU A 285 15.57 -7.32 -23.90
C LEU A 285 16.49 -7.55 -25.12
N PHE A 286 16.14 -6.93 -26.25
CA PHE A 286 16.86 -6.99 -27.52
C PHE A 286 17.77 -5.77 -27.77
N SER A 287 17.82 -4.77 -26.86
CA SER A 287 18.71 -3.62 -27.02
C SER A 287 20.10 -3.91 -26.46
N PRO A 288 21.18 -3.47 -27.12
CA PRO A 288 22.55 -3.62 -26.62
C PRO A 288 22.75 -2.99 -25.23
N GLU A 289 22.03 -1.92 -24.94
CA GLU A 289 22.08 -1.19 -23.66
C GLU A 289 21.58 -2.09 -22.50
N PHE A 290 20.59 -2.94 -22.73
CA PHE A 290 20.12 -3.89 -21.72
C PHE A 290 21.25 -4.82 -21.27
N TRP A 291 22.00 -5.39 -22.22
CA TRP A 291 23.09 -6.33 -21.92
C TRP A 291 24.29 -5.67 -21.28
N GLN A 292 24.62 -4.44 -21.67
CA GLN A 292 25.69 -3.66 -21.04
C GLN A 292 25.40 -3.37 -19.57
N HIS A 293 24.13 -3.19 -19.19
CA HIS A 293 23.69 -2.91 -17.82
C HIS A 293 23.21 -4.15 -17.06
N LEU A 294 23.36 -5.34 -17.65
CA LEU A 294 22.94 -6.60 -17.00
C LEU A 294 23.58 -6.84 -15.62
N PRO A 295 24.88 -6.55 -15.40
CA PRO A 295 25.48 -6.69 -14.06
C PRO A 295 24.86 -5.75 -13.02
N GLU A 296 24.50 -4.54 -13.45
CA GLU A 296 23.79 -3.56 -12.62
C GLU A 296 22.36 -4.02 -12.34
N TYR A 297 21.73 -4.55 -13.36
CA TYR A 297 20.40 -5.16 -13.30
C TYR A 297 20.34 -6.31 -12.30
N LEU A 298 21.34 -7.18 -12.32
CA LEU A 298 21.44 -8.29 -11.38
C LEU A 298 21.96 -7.88 -9.99
N GLY A 299 22.33 -6.60 -9.83
CA GLY A 299 22.85 -6.04 -8.57
C GLY A 299 24.27 -6.47 -8.24
N LEU A 300 25.02 -6.89 -9.23
CA LEU A 300 26.44 -7.24 -9.11
C LEU A 300 27.34 -6.00 -9.10
N LYS A 301 26.82 -4.84 -9.50
CA LYS A 301 27.48 -3.54 -9.39
C LYS A 301 26.59 -2.53 -8.67
N PRO A 302 27.13 -1.70 -7.76
CA PRO A 302 26.37 -0.67 -7.07
C PRO A 302 26.19 0.54 -7.98
N SER A 303 25.43 0.43 -9.05
CA SER A 303 25.15 1.56 -9.90
C SER A 303 23.71 2.02 -9.80
N GLY A 304 23.50 3.26 -10.15
CA GLY A 304 22.25 3.96 -10.01
C GLY A 304 21.08 3.51 -10.90
N ARG A 305 21.17 2.36 -11.58
CA ARG A 305 20.15 1.88 -12.52
C ARG A 305 19.58 0.56 -12.06
N ILE A 306 18.40 0.60 -11.43
CA ILE A 306 17.68 -0.58 -11.01
C ILE A 306 16.48 -0.74 -11.92
N ILE A 307 16.25 -1.94 -12.44
CA ILE A 307 15.00 -2.26 -13.12
C ILE A 307 14.01 -2.69 -12.06
N TRP A 308 13.05 -1.81 -11.86
CA TRP A 308 11.89 -2.06 -11.07
C TRP A 308 10.83 -2.75 -11.89
N GLY A 309 9.96 -3.39 -11.66
CA GLY A 309 8.87 -3.86 -12.49
C GLY A 309 8.74 -5.36 -12.50
N GLU A 310 7.55 -5.77 -12.80
CA GLU A 310 7.09 -7.14 -12.74
C GLU A 310 6.71 -7.69 -14.12
N ARG A 311 7.29 -7.13 -15.19
CA ARG A 311 6.91 -7.45 -16.57
C ARG A 311 6.92 -8.95 -16.90
N LEU A 312 7.86 -9.72 -16.33
CA LEU A 312 7.92 -11.15 -16.57
C LEU A 312 6.74 -11.89 -15.93
N LEU A 313 6.32 -11.47 -14.72
CA LEU A 313 5.09 -11.95 -14.11
C LEU A 313 3.86 -11.50 -14.91
N GLY A 314 3.89 -10.27 -15.46
CA GLY A 314 2.85 -9.76 -16.36
C GLY A 314 2.71 -10.57 -17.64
N VAL A 315 3.83 -10.97 -18.25
CA VAL A 315 3.82 -11.86 -19.43
C VAL A 315 3.24 -13.23 -19.07
N LEU A 316 3.62 -13.82 -17.95
CA LEU A 316 3.04 -15.07 -17.49
C LEU A 316 1.53 -14.93 -17.21
N ALA A 317 1.10 -13.81 -16.63
CA ALA A 317 -0.31 -13.53 -16.39
C ALA A 317 -1.10 -13.41 -17.72
N LEU A 318 -0.52 -12.75 -18.73
CA LEU A 318 -1.11 -12.66 -20.07
C LEU A 318 -1.24 -14.05 -20.72
N ILE A 319 -0.20 -14.90 -20.63
CA ILE A 319 -0.27 -16.29 -21.09
C ILE A 319 -1.39 -17.03 -20.35
N GLY A 320 -1.49 -16.87 -19.02
CA GLY A 320 -2.57 -17.46 -18.21
C GLY A 320 -3.94 -16.97 -18.62
N PHE A 321 -4.09 -15.67 -18.91
CA PHE A 321 -5.32 -15.08 -19.44
C PHE A 321 -5.73 -15.73 -20.76
N VAL A 322 -4.81 -15.81 -21.73
CA VAL A 322 -5.08 -16.43 -23.04
C VAL A 322 -5.47 -17.90 -22.86
N THR A 323 -4.75 -18.66 -22.04
CA THR A 323 -5.04 -20.08 -21.80
C THR A 323 -6.43 -20.30 -21.18
N ALA A 324 -6.94 -19.36 -20.37
CA ALA A 324 -8.28 -19.43 -19.78
C ALA A 324 -9.40 -19.55 -20.85
N PHE A 325 -9.18 -18.98 -22.04
CA PHE A 325 -10.20 -18.94 -23.11
C PHE A 325 -9.91 -19.89 -24.25
N VAL A 326 -8.64 -20.08 -24.61
CA VAL A 326 -8.23 -20.82 -25.83
C VAL A 326 -8.02 -22.32 -25.54
N THR A 327 -7.46 -22.68 -24.40
CA THR A 327 -7.10 -24.09 -24.13
C THR A 327 -8.25 -24.88 -23.49
N LYS A 328 -8.26 -26.19 -23.76
CA LYS A 328 -9.13 -27.11 -23.01
C LYS A 328 -8.66 -27.19 -21.55
N PRO A 329 -9.59 -27.20 -20.56
CA PRO A 329 -9.20 -27.29 -19.17
C PRO A 329 -8.48 -28.61 -18.89
N SER A 330 -7.47 -28.58 -18.05
CA SER A 330 -6.84 -29.79 -17.50
C SER A 330 -7.80 -30.53 -16.58
N ARG A 331 -7.55 -31.84 -16.32
CA ARG A 331 -8.46 -32.75 -15.61
C ARG A 331 -9.02 -32.20 -14.29
N ASN A 332 -8.23 -31.41 -13.54
CA ASN A 332 -8.62 -30.84 -12.24
C ASN A 332 -8.75 -29.33 -12.26
N GLN A 333 -8.82 -28.70 -13.44
CA GLN A 333 -8.96 -27.25 -13.59
C GLN A 333 -10.43 -26.89 -13.83
N SER A 334 -10.91 -25.88 -13.11
CA SER A 334 -12.24 -25.30 -13.39
C SER A 334 -12.12 -24.15 -14.37
N ARG A 335 -12.67 -24.33 -15.57
CA ARG A 335 -12.78 -23.27 -16.57
C ARG A 335 -13.51 -22.03 -16.02
N HIS A 336 -14.51 -22.23 -15.18
CA HIS A 336 -15.30 -21.14 -14.60
C HIS A 336 -14.47 -20.26 -13.68
N LEU A 337 -13.68 -20.87 -12.76
CA LEU A 337 -12.83 -20.14 -11.84
C LEU A 337 -11.75 -19.35 -12.58
N VAL A 338 -11.04 -20.00 -13.51
CA VAL A 338 -9.92 -19.36 -14.24
C VAL A 338 -10.43 -18.22 -15.13
N ARG A 339 -11.57 -18.40 -15.82
CA ARG A 339 -12.22 -17.35 -16.61
C ARG A 339 -12.72 -16.21 -15.73
N PHE A 340 -13.34 -16.54 -14.60
CA PHE A 340 -13.77 -15.53 -13.63
C PHE A 340 -12.58 -14.68 -13.18
N LEU A 341 -11.48 -15.30 -12.74
CA LEU A 341 -10.28 -14.59 -12.31
C LEU A 341 -9.71 -13.70 -13.43
N ALA A 342 -9.71 -14.21 -14.67
CA ALA A 342 -9.24 -13.45 -15.83
C ALA A 342 -10.08 -12.19 -16.07
N VAL A 343 -11.41 -12.34 -16.14
CA VAL A 343 -12.31 -11.22 -16.40
C VAL A 343 -12.36 -10.26 -15.24
N TYR A 344 -12.45 -10.75 -14.00
CA TYR A 344 -12.42 -9.93 -12.79
C TYR A 344 -11.15 -9.06 -12.74
N SER A 345 -9.99 -9.67 -12.87
CA SER A 345 -8.72 -8.94 -12.78
C SER A 345 -8.55 -7.92 -13.89
N LEU A 346 -8.91 -8.27 -15.13
CA LEU A 346 -8.87 -7.34 -16.26
C LEU A 346 -9.86 -6.19 -16.08
N SER A 347 -11.10 -6.49 -15.70
CA SER A 347 -12.14 -5.47 -15.48
C SER A 347 -11.71 -4.48 -14.41
N LEU A 348 -11.21 -4.95 -13.28
CA LEU A 348 -10.76 -4.09 -12.20
C LEU A 348 -9.53 -3.26 -12.61
N PHE A 349 -8.60 -3.85 -13.36
CA PHE A 349 -7.46 -3.13 -13.91
C PHE A 349 -7.88 -2.01 -14.84
N LEU A 350 -8.84 -2.28 -15.73
CA LEU A 350 -9.39 -1.29 -16.65
C LEU A 350 -10.15 -0.18 -15.92
N ILE A 351 -11.00 -0.54 -14.94
CA ILE A 351 -11.72 0.44 -14.12
C ILE A 351 -10.73 1.41 -13.46
N TYR A 352 -9.70 0.91 -12.76
CA TYR A 352 -8.69 1.78 -12.15
C TYR A 352 -7.88 2.58 -13.17
N SER A 353 -7.65 2.02 -14.37
CA SER A 353 -6.95 2.74 -15.45
C SER A 353 -7.78 3.88 -16.03
N MET A 354 -9.11 3.80 -15.98
CA MET A 354 -10.03 4.84 -16.47
C MET A 354 -10.21 5.99 -15.49
N VAL A 355 -10.17 5.72 -14.17
CA VAL A 355 -10.29 6.77 -13.14
C VAL A 355 -9.07 7.67 -13.19
N SER A 356 -9.25 9.00 -13.16
CA SER A 356 -8.15 9.99 -13.23
C SER A 356 -7.26 9.96 -11.99
N TYR A 357 -7.84 9.85 -10.81
CA TYR A 357 -7.10 9.72 -9.55
C TYR A 357 -6.39 8.36 -9.49
N LYS A 358 -5.06 8.37 -9.44
CA LYS A 358 -4.25 7.15 -9.41
C LYS A 358 -3.11 7.23 -8.41
N THR A 359 -3.09 6.26 -7.51
CA THR A 359 -1.96 5.97 -6.63
C THR A 359 -1.42 4.58 -6.92
N PRO A 360 -0.12 4.31 -6.74
CA PRO A 360 0.46 3.04 -7.19
C PRO A 360 -0.08 1.82 -6.45
N TRP A 361 -0.53 1.96 -5.21
CA TRP A 361 -1.07 0.83 -4.42
C TRP A 361 -2.45 0.34 -4.86
N LEU A 362 -3.23 1.14 -5.62
CA LEU A 362 -4.53 0.69 -6.12
C LEU A 362 -4.42 -0.52 -7.06
N VAL A 363 -3.30 -0.67 -7.76
CA VAL A 363 -3.10 -1.77 -8.70
C VAL A 363 -2.96 -3.15 -8.04
N ILE A 364 -2.66 -3.23 -6.73
CA ILE A 364 -2.46 -4.54 -6.07
C ILE A 364 -3.71 -5.41 -6.07
N GLY A 365 -4.92 -4.80 -6.09
CA GLY A 365 -6.19 -5.54 -6.19
C GLY A 365 -6.28 -6.38 -7.48
N PRO A 366 -6.30 -5.76 -8.66
CA PRO A 366 -6.30 -6.51 -9.92
C PRO A 366 -5.03 -7.34 -10.11
N TRP A 367 -3.88 -6.85 -9.65
CA TRP A 367 -2.62 -7.55 -9.78
C TRP A 367 -2.58 -8.89 -9.05
N HIS A 368 -3.17 -8.98 -7.86
CA HIS A 368 -3.28 -10.24 -7.13
C HIS A 368 -3.94 -11.35 -7.97
N GLY A 369 -5.07 -11.07 -8.61
CA GLY A 369 -5.72 -12.02 -9.50
C GLY A 369 -4.87 -12.36 -10.74
N MET A 370 -4.15 -11.36 -11.30
CA MET A 370 -3.21 -11.58 -12.40
C MET A 370 -2.03 -12.46 -12.00
N LEU A 371 -1.55 -12.40 -10.76
CA LEU A 371 -0.49 -13.29 -10.26
C LEU A 371 -0.95 -14.75 -10.16
N ILE A 372 -2.22 -14.99 -9.82
CA ILE A 372 -2.79 -16.34 -9.88
C ILE A 372 -2.84 -16.83 -11.33
N LEU A 373 -3.23 -15.95 -12.27
CA LEU A 373 -3.17 -16.26 -13.70
C LEU A 373 -1.73 -16.47 -14.19
N ALA A 374 -0.73 -15.80 -13.64
CA ALA A 374 0.67 -16.08 -13.93
C ALA A 374 1.04 -17.53 -13.56
N GLY A 375 0.48 -18.06 -12.47
CA GLY A 375 0.59 -19.49 -12.13
C GLY A 375 -0.05 -20.40 -13.19
N VAL A 376 -1.21 -20.01 -13.72
CA VAL A 376 -1.88 -20.73 -14.83
C VAL A 376 -1.01 -20.70 -16.09
N GLY A 377 -0.42 -19.54 -16.43
CA GLY A 377 0.49 -19.37 -17.55
C GLY A 377 1.76 -20.20 -17.41
N ALA A 378 2.40 -20.16 -16.24
CA ALA A 378 3.59 -20.94 -15.94
C ALA A 378 3.34 -22.45 -16.07
N ALA A 379 2.25 -22.94 -15.48
CA ALA A 379 1.84 -24.33 -15.62
C ALA A 379 1.47 -24.69 -17.08
N GLY A 380 0.90 -23.73 -17.83
CA GLY A 380 0.62 -23.85 -19.26
C GLY A 380 1.91 -24.09 -20.05
N LEU A 381 2.94 -23.26 -19.85
CA LEU A 381 4.24 -23.43 -20.50
C LEU A 381 4.90 -24.75 -20.15
N MET A 382 4.80 -25.19 -18.89
CA MET A 382 5.31 -26.52 -18.49
C MET A 382 4.64 -27.69 -19.24
N ARG A 383 3.38 -27.53 -19.66
CA ARG A 383 2.63 -28.56 -20.42
C ARG A 383 2.99 -28.59 -21.91
N LEU A 384 3.53 -27.50 -22.46
CA LEU A 384 3.94 -27.42 -23.86
C LEU A 384 5.27 -28.15 -24.12
N VAL A 385 5.99 -28.56 -23.07
CA VAL A 385 7.31 -29.13 -23.19
C VAL A 385 7.26 -30.60 -22.80
N ASP A 386 7.73 -31.47 -23.73
CA ASP A 386 7.83 -32.89 -23.52
C ASP A 386 9.22 -33.31 -23.00
N GLY A 387 9.26 -34.50 -22.39
CA GLY A 387 10.49 -35.07 -21.87
C GLY A 387 10.98 -34.48 -20.55
N GLY A 388 11.86 -35.22 -19.88
CA GLY A 388 12.38 -34.83 -18.55
C GLY A 388 13.30 -33.60 -18.62
N ILE A 389 14.18 -33.54 -19.60
CA ILE A 389 15.14 -32.44 -19.80
C ILE A 389 14.41 -31.15 -20.15
N GLY A 390 13.47 -31.18 -21.11
CA GLY A 390 12.69 -30.01 -21.49
C GLY A 390 11.93 -29.42 -20.31
N ARG A 391 11.26 -30.25 -19.51
CA ARG A 391 10.56 -29.82 -18.28
C ARG A 391 11.51 -29.27 -17.22
N ALA A 392 12.70 -29.84 -17.09
CA ALA A 392 13.71 -29.30 -16.17
C ALA A 392 14.17 -27.91 -16.61
N VAL A 393 14.49 -27.73 -17.89
CA VAL A 393 14.87 -26.42 -18.45
C VAL A 393 13.75 -25.37 -18.26
N MET A 394 12.51 -25.69 -18.62
CA MET A 394 11.38 -24.79 -18.44
C MET A 394 11.16 -24.46 -16.95
N GLY A 395 11.22 -25.45 -16.07
CA GLY A 395 11.12 -25.24 -14.63
C GLY A 395 12.22 -24.32 -14.08
N SER A 396 13.45 -24.47 -14.57
CA SER A 396 14.58 -23.58 -14.20
C SER A 396 14.37 -22.15 -14.69
N LEU A 397 13.87 -21.96 -15.92
CA LEU A 397 13.54 -20.63 -16.43
C LEU A 397 12.45 -19.96 -15.60
N LEU A 398 11.39 -20.68 -15.25
CA LEU A 398 10.32 -20.17 -14.38
C LEU A 398 10.86 -19.84 -12.98
N ALA A 399 11.72 -20.68 -12.42
CA ALA A 399 12.37 -20.44 -11.13
C ALA A 399 13.27 -19.19 -11.18
N LEU A 400 13.99 -18.95 -12.28
CA LEU A 400 14.77 -17.73 -12.48
C LEU A 400 13.88 -16.49 -12.56
N ILE A 401 12.73 -16.55 -13.25
CA ILE A 401 11.76 -15.46 -13.29
C ILE A 401 11.25 -15.14 -11.88
N MET A 402 10.87 -16.14 -11.11
CA MET A 402 10.39 -15.97 -9.74
C MET A 402 11.50 -15.46 -8.80
N GLY A 403 12.71 -16.01 -8.94
CA GLY A 403 13.90 -15.56 -8.19
C GLY A 403 14.26 -14.11 -8.49
N HIS A 404 14.20 -13.71 -9.76
CA HIS A 404 14.39 -12.31 -10.16
C HIS A 404 13.33 -11.40 -9.51
N ALA A 405 12.04 -11.76 -9.59
CA ALA A 405 10.97 -10.99 -8.95
C ALA A 405 11.20 -10.89 -7.43
N GLY A 406 11.59 -11.97 -6.78
CA GLY A 406 11.92 -11.98 -5.35
C GLY A 406 13.13 -11.08 -5.01
N LEU A 407 14.15 -11.05 -5.86
CA LEU A 407 15.31 -10.16 -5.69
C LEU A 407 14.90 -8.68 -5.82
N VAL A 408 14.07 -8.34 -6.80
CA VAL A 408 13.53 -6.98 -6.95
C VAL A 408 12.67 -6.62 -5.75
N ALA A 409 11.80 -7.52 -5.29
CA ALA A 409 10.97 -7.31 -4.11
C ALA A 409 11.81 -7.06 -2.85
N TRP A 410 12.85 -7.86 -2.66
CA TRP A 410 13.77 -7.71 -1.54
C TRP A 410 14.47 -6.35 -1.56
N ARG A 411 14.98 -5.94 -2.72
CA ARG A 411 15.64 -4.62 -2.89
C ARG A 411 14.67 -3.46 -2.70
N ALA A 412 13.51 -3.52 -3.32
CA ALA A 412 12.50 -2.47 -3.19
C ALA A 412 12.04 -2.25 -1.76
N SER A 413 12.07 -3.30 -0.94
CA SER A 413 11.45 -3.31 0.38
C SER A 413 12.40 -3.19 1.56
N ARG A 414 13.68 -3.55 1.38
CA ARG A 414 14.61 -3.71 2.51
C ARG A 414 15.74 -2.74 2.58
N ASN A 415 16.28 -2.26 1.49
CA ASN A 415 17.42 -1.36 1.55
C ASN A 415 16.96 0.09 1.75
N ALA A 416 16.30 0.34 2.86
CA ALA A 416 16.16 1.69 3.35
C ALA A 416 17.50 2.17 3.95
N PRO A 417 17.82 3.44 3.83
CA PRO A 417 17.02 4.44 3.12
C PRO A 417 17.19 4.42 1.60
N SER A 418 18.19 3.68 1.05
CA SER A 418 18.63 3.83 -0.34
C SER A 418 17.59 3.45 -1.38
N PHE A 419 16.78 2.37 -1.16
CA PHE A 419 15.86 1.89 -2.18
C PHE A 419 14.39 2.06 -1.83
N ALA A 420 14.00 1.84 -0.60
CA ALA A 420 12.61 1.99 -0.19
C ALA A 420 12.15 3.45 -0.25
N ALA A 421 13.07 4.40 -0.10
CA ALA A 421 12.83 5.84 -0.23
C ALA A 421 13.42 6.45 -1.51
N ASP A 422 14.03 5.65 -2.39
CA ASP A 422 14.63 6.13 -3.64
C ASP A 422 13.55 6.68 -4.59
N ALA A 423 13.69 7.91 -5.02
CA ALA A 423 12.77 8.56 -5.97
C ALA A 423 12.69 7.85 -7.34
N ARG A 424 13.69 7.04 -7.68
CA ARG A 424 13.70 6.22 -8.91
C ARG A 424 12.85 4.96 -8.79
N ASN A 425 12.54 4.52 -7.56
CA ASN A 425 11.66 3.38 -7.33
C ASN A 425 10.23 3.76 -7.72
N PRO A 426 9.64 3.16 -8.77
CA PRO A 426 8.31 3.53 -9.25
C PRO A 426 7.19 3.19 -8.25
N LEU A 427 7.48 2.34 -7.25
CA LEU A 427 6.56 2.02 -6.17
C LEU A 427 6.52 3.12 -5.11
N ASN A 428 7.52 4.01 -5.08
CA ASN A 428 7.52 5.17 -4.19
C ASN A 428 6.57 6.25 -4.71
N TYR A 429 5.75 6.75 -3.81
CA TYR A 429 4.85 7.84 -4.08
C TYR A 429 4.80 8.76 -2.87
N SER A 430 5.20 10.02 -3.02
CA SER A 430 5.28 11.00 -1.92
C SER A 430 5.98 10.45 -0.68
N MET A 431 7.12 9.76 -0.87
CA MET A 431 7.87 9.17 0.23
C MET A 431 8.56 10.25 1.06
N THR A 432 8.47 10.09 2.36
CA THR A 432 9.22 10.88 3.33
C THR A 432 10.71 10.72 3.10
N SER A 433 11.43 11.84 3.05
CA SER A 433 12.88 11.84 2.87
C SER A 433 13.59 11.28 4.10
N PRO A 434 14.72 10.57 3.95
CA PRO A 434 15.60 10.24 5.07
C PRO A 434 16.06 11.46 5.87
N ASP A 435 16.26 12.62 5.21
CA ASP A 435 16.59 13.89 5.87
C ASP A 435 15.55 14.28 6.95
N CYS A 436 14.29 13.96 6.74
CA CYS A 436 13.26 14.16 7.77
C CYS A 436 13.58 13.40 9.08
N LEU A 437 14.07 12.16 8.98
CA LEU A 437 14.46 11.37 10.16
C LEU A 437 15.67 11.95 10.88
N GLU A 438 16.63 12.51 10.12
CA GLU A 438 17.77 13.21 10.70
C GLU A 438 17.33 14.44 11.48
N TRP A 439 16.35 15.19 10.94
CA TRP A 439 15.79 16.33 11.63
C TRP A 439 14.99 15.94 12.87
N VAL A 440 14.23 14.85 12.82
CA VAL A 440 13.57 14.29 14.02
C VAL A 440 14.58 14.00 15.13
N ALA A 441 15.71 13.39 14.79
CA ALA A 441 16.80 13.16 15.75
C ALA A 441 17.40 14.47 16.31
N LYS A 442 17.55 15.51 15.46
CA LYS A 442 18.01 16.84 15.89
C LYS A 442 17.01 17.48 16.86
N PHE A 443 15.71 17.38 16.61
CA PHE A 443 14.69 17.91 17.55
C PHE A 443 14.78 17.26 18.92
N HIS A 444 14.97 15.95 19.00
CA HIS A 444 15.23 15.28 20.28
C HIS A 444 16.49 15.82 20.97
N ARG A 445 17.54 16.05 20.20
CA ARG A 445 18.78 16.62 20.73
C ARG A 445 18.61 18.07 21.19
N PHE A 446 17.82 18.89 20.48
CA PHE A 446 17.47 20.25 20.93
C PHE A 446 16.72 20.23 22.26
N ALA A 447 15.80 19.27 22.43
CA ALA A 447 15.08 19.07 23.67
C ALA A 447 16.02 18.74 24.85
N GLU A 448 17.02 17.90 24.63
CA GLU A 448 18.02 17.55 25.64
C GLU A 448 18.92 18.74 26.00
N VAL A 449 19.55 19.39 25.02
CA VAL A 449 20.54 20.46 25.28
C VAL A 449 19.89 21.73 25.81
N SER A 450 18.61 21.99 25.51
CA SER A 450 17.87 23.11 26.07
C SER A 450 17.39 22.86 27.50
N GLY A 451 17.51 21.62 28.00
CA GLY A 451 16.94 21.22 29.29
C GLY A 451 15.43 21.16 29.35
N LYS A 452 14.73 21.32 28.21
CA LYS A 452 13.27 21.33 28.14
C LYS A 452 12.66 19.94 28.03
N GLY A 453 13.45 18.95 27.59
CA GLY A 453 12.97 17.58 27.39
C GLY A 453 11.76 17.54 26.47
N ASP A 454 10.73 16.82 26.84
CA ASP A 454 9.47 16.70 26.10
C ASP A 454 8.65 18.00 26.02
N GLN A 455 8.99 19.03 26.82
CA GLN A 455 8.33 20.35 26.83
C GLN A 455 8.86 21.30 25.75
N LEU A 456 9.76 20.85 24.85
CA LEU A 456 10.21 21.65 23.73
C LEU A 456 9.01 22.08 22.88
N ALA A 457 8.85 23.41 22.67
CA ALA A 457 7.73 23.97 21.91
C ALA A 457 8.07 23.98 20.41
N ILE A 458 7.43 23.12 19.63
CA ILE A 458 7.60 23.02 18.18
C ILE A 458 6.32 23.46 17.51
N VAL A 459 6.38 24.52 16.71
CA VAL A 459 5.21 25.05 16.00
C VAL A 459 5.33 24.80 14.51
N GLN A 460 4.35 24.11 13.96
CA GLN A 460 4.17 23.92 12.53
C GLN A 460 3.29 25.05 11.98
N ALA A 461 3.85 25.92 11.16
CA ALA A 461 3.12 27.07 10.61
C ALA A 461 2.08 26.65 9.56
N ASP A 462 2.36 25.62 8.77
CA ASP A 462 1.49 25.09 7.71
C ASP A 462 0.94 23.72 8.09
N ALA A 463 -0.39 23.63 8.22
CA ALA A 463 -1.06 22.36 8.52
C ALA A 463 -1.02 21.33 7.37
N ARG A 464 -0.94 21.77 6.11
CA ARG A 464 -1.02 20.88 4.94
C ARG A 464 0.32 20.26 4.57
N GLY A 465 1.41 20.99 4.80
CA GLY A 465 2.76 20.61 4.40
C GLY A 465 3.54 19.78 5.42
N GLY A 466 2.97 19.53 6.61
CA GLY A 466 3.73 18.96 7.74
C GLY A 466 3.69 17.44 7.91
N TRP A 467 2.85 16.70 7.20
CA TRP A 467 2.86 15.24 7.29
C TRP A 467 4.17 14.66 6.74
N PRO A 468 4.80 13.65 7.41
CA PRO A 468 4.32 12.86 8.56
C PRO A 468 4.79 13.34 9.94
N LEU A 469 5.22 14.60 10.10
CA LEU A 469 5.77 15.12 11.35
C LEU A 469 4.85 14.92 12.58
N PRO A 470 3.50 15.00 12.48
CA PRO A 470 2.63 14.66 13.62
C PRO A 470 2.88 13.26 14.21
N TRP A 471 3.24 12.29 13.37
CA TRP A 471 3.65 10.96 13.85
C TRP A 471 4.97 10.99 14.62
N PHE A 472 5.96 11.71 14.12
CA PHE A 472 7.29 11.73 14.71
C PHE A 472 7.40 12.66 15.92
N LEU A 473 6.76 13.83 15.83
CA LEU A 473 6.88 14.89 16.83
C LEU A 473 5.68 14.94 17.79
N GLY A 474 4.45 14.89 17.28
CA GLY A 474 3.25 15.07 18.08
C GLY A 474 3.05 14.03 19.18
N ARG A 475 3.58 12.81 18.99
CA ARG A 475 3.53 11.77 20.03
C ARG A 475 4.62 11.87 21.09
N LYS A 476 5.66 12.69 20.87
CA LYS A 476 6.84 12.82 21.74
C LYS A 476 6.95 14.19 22.38
N PHE A 477 6.39 15.20 21.74
CA PHE A 477 6.40 16.58 22.19
C PHE A 477 4.95 17.06 22.35
N PRO A 478 4.40 17.11 23.59
CA PRO A 478 3.03 17.59 23.82
C PRO A 478 2.79 19.01 23.33
N ASN A 479 3.87 19.83 23.28
CA ASN A 479 3.84 21.20 22.76
C ASN A 479 4.11 21.29 21.25
N TYR A 480 3.97 20.19 20.49
CA TYR A 480 3.92 20.22 19.04
C TYR A 480 2.52 20.61 18.60
N VAL A 481 2.39 21.79 17.98
CA VAL A 481 1.10 22.33 17.56
C VAL A 481 1.14 22.90 16.15
N TRP A 482 -0.01 22.91 15.49
CA TRP A 482 -0.22 23.64 14.25
C TRP A 482 -0.76 25.05 14.57
N SER A 483 -0.06 26.07 14.10
CA SER A 483 -0.49 27.45 14.36
C SER A 483 -1.61 27.91 13.43
N GLY A 484 -1.74 27.32 12.24
CA GLY A 484 -2.68 27.82 11.24
C GLY A 484 -2.43 29.29 10.83
N GLY A 485 -1.22 29.80 11.08
CA GLY A 485 -0.86 31.20 10.87
C GLY A 485 -0.98 32.09 12.12
N GLU A 486 -1.34 31.54 13.28
CA GLU A 486 -1.43 32.30 14.54
C GLU A 486 -0.03 32.69 15.04
N ILE A 487 0.24 34.02 15.02
CA ILE A 487 1.56 34.60 15.35
C ILE A 487 1.91 34.37 16.82
N SER A 488 0.93 34.47 17.72
CA SER A 488 1.15 34.33 19.16
C SER A 488 1.74 32.96 19.58
N LEU A 489 1.40 31.91 18.84
CA LEU A 489 1.98 30.57 19.04
C LEU A 489 3.41 30.51 18.53
N MET A 490 3.70 31.15 17.39
CA MET A 490 5.04 31.15 16.79
C MET A 490 6.04 31.95 17.64
N GLU A 491 5.61 33.04 18.30
CA GLU A 491 6.45 33.83 19.20
C GLU A 491 6.92 33.04 20.42
N LYS A 492 6.10 32.12 20.91
CA LYS A 492 6.41 31.25 22.06
C LYS A 492 7.17 29.99 21.68
N ALA A 493 7.38 29.74 20.39
CA ALA A 493 8.03 28.54 19.90
C ALA A 493 9.55 28.53 20.21
N ASP A 494 10.07 27.34 20.38
CA ASP A 494 11.50 27.04 20.41
C ASP A 494 12.01 26.68 19.00
N VAL A 495 11.14 26.04 18.21
CA VAL A 495 11.36 25.66 16.83
C VAL A 495 10.11 25.97 16.03
N ILE A 496 10.29 26.58 14.85
CA ILE A 496 9.21 26.81 13.89
C ILE A 496 9.53 26.03 12.61
N LEU A 497 8.52 25.31 12.11
CA LEU A 497 8.55 24.60 10.83
C LEU A 497 7.60 25.31 9.87
N SER A 498 8.10 25.71 8.71
CA SER A 498 7.31 26.48 7.74
C SER A 498 7.51 25.98 6.32
N GLY A 499 6.41 25.78 5.58
CA GLY A 499 6.45 25.63 4.14
C GLY A 499 6.78 26.98 3.46
N PRO A 500 7.21 26.96 2.19
CA PRO A 500 7.57 28.17 1.45
C PRO A 500 6.40 29.17 1.35
N ASP A 501 5.18 28.68 1.23
CA ASP A 501 3.97 29.50 1.08
C ASP A 501 3.56 30.23 2.38
N PHE A 502 4.07 29.78 3.53
CA PHE A 502 3.77 30.37 4.86
C PHE A 502 4.84 31.33 5.37
N ARG A 503 5.94 31.52 4.65
CA ARG A 503 6.99 32.47 5.03
C ARG A 503 6.44 33.91 5.28
N PRO A 504 5.50 34.43 4.49
CA PRO A 504 4.92 35.75 4.74
C PRO A 504 4.21 35.90 6.09
N TYR A 505 3.75 34.82 6.67
CA TYR A 505 3.01 34.81 7.94
C TYR A 505 3.91 34.57 9.17
N LEU A 506 5.21 34.39 8.97
CA LEU A 506 6.15 34.25 10.08
C LEU A 506 6.34 35.61 10.78
N PRO A 507 6.62 35.61 12.10
CA PRO A 507 7.02 36.82 12.81
C PRO A 507 8.21 37.50 12.10
N VAL A 508 8.24 38.84 12.11
CA VAL A 508 9.32 39.58 11.42
C VAL A 508 10.69 39.21 11.96
N SER A 509 10.79 38.86 13.26
CA SER A 509 12.01 38.34 13.89
C SER A 509 12.52 37.03 13.25
N VAL A 510 11.67 36.26 12.58
CA VAL A 510 12.00 34.99 11.92
C VAL A 510 12.27 35.17 10.43
N ARG A 511 11.75 36.24 9.82
CA ARG A 511 11.90 36.51 8.37
C ARG A 511 13.27 37.01 7.94
N GLY A 512 14.08 37.44 8.87
CA GLY A 512 15.32 38.14 8.56
C GLY A 512 16.49 37.22 8.32
N ALA A 513 16.93 37.12 7.09
CA ALA A 513 18.27 37.28 6.57
C ALA A 513 18.49 36.58 5.22
N ASP A 514 17.70 36.87 4.20
CA ASP A 514 18.23 36.80 2.84
C ASP A 514 17.53 37.79 1.89
N PRO A 515 18.16 38.96 1.60
CA PRO A 515 17.58 39.92 0.66
C PRO A 515 17.70 39.49 -0.80
N ALA A 516 18.37 38.37 -1.10
CA ALA A 516 18.69 37.98 -2.48
C ALA A 516 17.66 37.09 -3.17
N GLU A 517 16.65 36.54 -2.46
CA GLU A 517 15.62 35.67 -3.07
C GLU A 517 14.20 36.24 -3.04
N SER A 518 13.95 37.42 -2.46
CA SER A 518 12.60 38.00 -2.38
C SER A 518 12.34 39.00 -3.53
N GLY A 519 11.90 38.47 -4.65
CA GLY A 519 11.27 39.27 -5.71
C GLY A 519 9.81 39.63 -5.45
N ALA A 520 9.35 39.75 -4.20
CA ALA A 520 8.00 40.15 -3.82
C ALA A 520 8.05 41.43 -2.98
N GLY A 521 7.31 42.45 -3.44
CA GLY A 521 7.31 43.80 -2.88
C GLY A 521 7.02 43.87 -1.38
N GLU A 522 7.69 44.81 -0.75
CA GLU A 522 7.54 45.22 0.65
C GLU A 522 6.09 45.54 0.99
N VAL A 523 5.52 44.77 1.90
CA VAL A 523 4.34 45.19 2.67
C VAL A 523 4.85 45.57 4.05
N GLU A 524 4.96 46.86 4.28
CA GLU A 524 5.31 47.46 5.57
C GLU A 524 4.15 47.21 6.56
N LEU A 525 4.35 46.26 7.50
CA LEU A 525 3.47 46.09 8.66
C LEU A 525 4.11 46.77 9.86
N ALA A 526 3.45 47.79 10.33
CA ALA A 526 3.83 48.63 11.47
C ALA A 526 3.89 47.81 12.77
N GLY A 527 5.02 47.85 13.47
CA GLY A 527 5.27 47.26 14.77
C GLY A 527 6.63 46.56 14.79
N ALA A 528 7.69 47.32 15.05
CA ALA A 528 9.04 46.78 15.09
C ALA A 528 9.18 45.75 16.22
N PRO A 529 9.59 44.53 15.94
CA PRO A 529 9.90 43.54 16.96
C PRO A 529 11.38 43.47 17.28
N GLU A 530 11.63 42.94 18.44
CA GLU A 530 12.91 42.55 18.94
C GLU A 530 13.72 41.73 17.89
N ASN A 531 14.92 42.13 17.73
CA ASN A 531 16.08 41.63 16.97
C ASN A 531 15.90 40.38 16.06
N PRO A 532 16.14 40.50 14.74
CA PRO A 532 16.18 39.36 13.79
C PRO A 532 17.26 38.31 14.13
N SER A 533 18.13 38.59 15.10
CA SER A 533 19.26 37.77 15.51
C SER A 533 18.91 36.56 16.41
N ASP A 534 17.65 36.37 16.81
CA ASP A 534 17.26 35.35 17.79
C ASP A 534 16.98 33.96 17.21
N TRP A 535 17.01 33.85 15.91
CA TRP A 535 16.72 32.63 15.18
C TRP A 535 17.83 32.22 14.21
N VAL A 536 18.02 30.91 14.06
CA VAL A 536 18.88 30.31 13.04
C VAL A 536 17.99 29.53 12.07
N GLU A 537 18.11 29.84 10.78
CA GLU A 537 17.33 29.19 9.73
C GLU A 537 18.09 28.02 9.11
N PHE A 538 17.37 26.92 8.87
CA PHE A 538 17.83 25.73 8.17
C PHE A 538 16.79 25.28 7.14
N SER A 539 17.17 24.36 6.27
CA SER A 539 16.27 23.68 5.34
C SER A 539 16.21 22.20 5.62
N MET A 540 15.00 21.65 5.70
CA MET A 540 14.73 20.23 5.85
C MET A 540 14.00 19.73 4.60
N THR A 541 14.47 18.65 4.00
CA THR A 541 13.77 17.98 2.91
C THR A 541 12.74 17.03 3.47
N LEU A 542 11.46 17.36 3.35
CA LEU A 542 10.35 16.50 3.82
C LEU A 542 10.04 15.40 2.80
N TYR A 543 9.91 15.78 1.52
CA TYR A 543 9.76 14.90 0.37
C TYR A 543 10.75 15.31 -0.71
N PRO A 544 10.99 14.50 -1.76
CA PRO A 544 11.90 14.86 -2.84
C PRO A 544 11.58 16.21 -3.52
N SER A 545 10.31 16.63 -3.47
CA SER A 545 9.84 17.89 -4.08
C SER A 545 9.46 18.96 -3.06
N THR A 546 9.57 18.71 -1.76
CA THR A 546 9.08 19.62 -0.71
C THR A 546 10.14 19.84 0.35
N ARG A 547 10.50 21.09 0.55
CA ARG A 547 11.40 21.53 1.61
C ARG A 547 10.64 22.39 2.61
N LEU A 548 10.96 22.22 3.88
CA LEU A 548 10.51 23.09 4.97
C LEU A 548 11.68 23.94 5.46
N ALA A 549 11.40 25.19 5.74
CA ALA A 549 12.30 26.00 6.54
C ALA A 549 12.15 25.60 8.02
N VAL A 550 13.25 25.47 8.71
CA VAL A 550 13.34 25.14 10.13
C VAL A 550 14.02 26.30 10.83
N PHE A 551 13.30 26.99 11.67
CA PHE A 551 13.84 28.07 12.50
C PHE A 551 14.02 27.56 13.92
N VAL A 552 15.23 27.70 14.45
CA VAL A 552 15.60 27.26 15.80
C VAL A 552 16.03 28.47 16.61
N ARG A 553 15.58 28.62 17.86
CA ARG A 553 16.06 29.67 18.75
C ARG A 553 17.58 29.64 18.83
N LYS A 554 18.25 30.78 18.70
CA LYS A 554 19.72 30.89 18.70
C LYS A 554 20.34 30.31 19.96
N THR A 555 19.72 30.52 21.11
CA THR A 555 20.16 29.97 22.39
C THR A 555 20.18 28.44 22.40
N ILE A 556 19.19 27.80 21.77
CA ILE A 556 19.13 26.33 21.65
C ILE A 556 20.21 25.85 20.66
N TRP A 557 20.39 26.58 19.57
CA TRP A 557 21.41 26.24 18.58
C TRP A 557 22.83 26.37 19.14
N GLU A 558 23.11 27.42 19.89
CA GLU A 558 24.40 27.61 20.56
C GLU A 558 24.64 26.50 21.61
N ALA A 559 23.62 26.13 22.41
CA ALA A 559 23.71 25.01 23.33
C ALA A 559 23.95 23.67 22.60
N TYR A 560 23.33 23.47 21.45
CA TYR A 560 23.55 22.30 20.61
C TYR A 560 25.01 22.23 20.09
N LEU A 561 25.56 23.34 19.65
CA LEU A 561 26.96 23.41 19.19
C LEU A 561 27.95 23.20 20.33
N ALA A 562 27.66 23.68 21.54
CA ALA A 562 28.51 23.52 22.72
C ALA A 562 28.45 22.11 23.34
N GLY A 563 27.38 21.39 23.09
CA GLY A 563 27.04 20.14 23.79
C GLY A 563 27.65 18.86 23.24
N ALA A 564 28.80 18.90 22.49
CA ALA A 564 29.62 17.77 22.03
C ALA A 564 29.28 17.13 20.67
N PRO A 565 30.24 16.34 20.11
CA PRO A 565 30.27 16.01 18.71
C PRO A 565 29.09 15.15 18.30
N TRP A 566 28.38 15.60 17.28
CA TRP A 566 27.49 14.79 16.47
C TRP A 566 28.33 13.74 15.73
N PRO A 567 28.08 12.43 15.90
CA PRO A 567 28.68 11.48 15.00
C PRO A 567 28.14 11.80 13.59
N PRO A 568 28.99 12.03 12.57
CA PRO A 568 28.53 12.12 11.22
C PRO A 568 27.80 10.81 10.92
N LEU A 569 26.52 10.88 10.58
CA LEU A 569 25.79 9.74 10.03
C LEU A 569 26.59 9.28 8.83
N GLN A 570 27.19 8.11 8.94
CA GLN A 570 27.88 7.48 7.82
C GLN A 570 26.79 7.18 6.78
N VAL A 571 26.67 8.08 5.82
CA VAL A 571 25.99 7.79 4.56
C VAL A 571 26.87 6.74 3.90
N GLN A 572 26.54 5.48 4.10
CA GLN A 572 27.10 4.43 3.26
C GLN A 572 26.55 4.63 1.85
N HIS A 573 27.45 5.05 0.96
CA HIS A 573 27.23 5.25 -0.47
C HIS A 573 26.81 3.95 -1.21
#